data_57f5eaa017710c19dd6874b9aa26fac3
#
_entry.id   57f5eaa017710c19dd6874b9aa26fac3
#
_cell.length_a   1.000
_cell.length_b   1.000
_cell.length_c   1.000
_cell.angle_alpha   90.00
_cell.angle_beta   90.00
_cell.angle_gamma   90.00
#
_symmetry.space_group_name_H-M   'P 1'
#
loop_
_entity.id
_entity.type
_entity.pdbx_description
1 polymer ?
#
loop_
_entity_poly.entity_id
_entity_poly.type
_entity_poly.pdbx_seq_one_letter_code
_entity_poly.pdbx_strand_id
1 'polypeptide(L)'
;AERFVDWENGVSFFDGEEFRSLLEFCNRFPDERDPLYPPGNMRVSYSLEDQVAISQGEQMLLNSSVGSFLGLGVDKCLLGGDISFVGWPNEAGQVGSVFHLAGGTTLAITAASEHKEAAWSFLREKLLPHEEVSLKGKYGMTNAFPINRSDFERMAELAMTPEMEEKAGVLQEVPKLSRQYVSDGIEIDVTVNALTQEEYDQIMELYNAAEGIVDYDVNLMNIITEQAGAYFAGDRSLDDTVAAIQSRVGLYLAELQ
;
A
#
# COMPACT_ATOMS: atom_id res chain seq x y z
N ALA A 1 -1.84 15.13 -1.59
CA ALA A 1 -2.16 16.13 -2.63
C ALA A 1 -3.44 16.90 -2.30
N GLU A 2 -4.46 16.25 -1.77
CA GLU A 2 -5.77 16.86 -1.45
C GLU A 2 -5.67 18.12 -0.56
N ARG A 3 -4.70 18.11 0.36
CA ARG A 3 -4.46 19.25 1.25
C ARG A 3 -3.97 20.52 0.53
N PHE A 4 -3.34 20.36 -0.63
CA PHE A 4 -2.76 21.45 -1.41
C PHE A 4 -3.49 21.71 -2.73
N VAL A 5 -4.59 20.99 -2.99
CA VAL A 5 -5.40 21.13 -4.21
C VAL A 5 -6.87 21.04 -3.88
N ASP A 6 -7.59 22.07 -4.24
CA ASP A 6 -9.05 22.07 -4.30
C ASP A 6 -9.46 21.65 -5.72
N TRP A 7 -9.73 20.37 -5.89
CA TRP A 7 -10.09 19.79 -7.17
C TRP A 7 -11.44 20.27 -7.69
N GLU A 8 -12.36 20.61 -6.79
CA GLU A 8 -13.70 21.09 -7.16
C GLU A 8 -13.64 22.46 -7.79
N ASN A 9 -12.80 23.35 -7.24
CA ASN A 9 -12.65 24.71 -7.72
C ASN A 9 -11.43 24.91 -8.64
N GLY A 10 -10.61 23.88 -8.85
CA GLY A 10 -9.41 23.94 -9.68
C GLY A 10 -8.34 24.88 -9.14
N VAL A 11 -8.18 24.95 -7.82
CA VAL A 11 -7.24 25.87 -7.16
C VAL A 11 -6.16 25.06 -6.41
N SER A 12 -4.92 25.58 -6.44
CA SER A 12 -3.80 24.99 -5.72
C SER A 12 -3.18 25.96 -4.70
N PHE A 13 -2.55 25.41 -3.66
CA PHE A 13 -2.01 26.13 -2.50
C PHE A 13 -0.56 25.70 -2.18
N PHE A 14 0.25 25.47 -3.22
CA PHE A 14 1.65 25.08 -3.08
C PHE A 14 2.59 26.23 -2.70
N ASP A 15 2.13 27.48 -2.76
CA ASP A 15 2.89 28.66 -2.36
C ASP A 15 2.81 28.98 -0.86
N GLY A 16 2.00 28.21 -0.12
CA GLY A 16 1.82 28.35 1.32
C GLY A 16 3.01 27.90 2.16
N GLU A 17 3.08 28.41 3.39
CA GLU A 17 4.13 28.10 4.37
C GLU A 17 4.21 26.60 4.70
N GLU A 18 3.08 25.91 4.71
CA GLU A 18 3.00 24.50 5.02
C GLU A 18 3.75 23.65 3.99
N PHE A 19 3.57 23.92 2.69
CA PHE A 19 4.27 23.17 1.65
C PHE A 19 5.76 23.52 1.61
N ARG A 20 6.13 24.78 1.91
CA ARG A 20 7.53 25.19 2.10
C ARG A 20 8.21 24.39 3.20
N SER A 21 7.58 24.33 4.37
CA SER A 21 8.08 23.56 5.50
C SER A 21 8.23 22.06 5.18
N LEU A 22 7.33 21.49 4.37
CA LEU A 22 7.42 20.12 3.90
C LEU A 22 8.64 19.91 3.01
N LEU A 23 8.90 20.79 2.04
CA LEU A 23 10.10 20.69 1.19
C LEU A 23 11.40 20.86 1.99
N GLU A 24 11.44 21.80 2.92
CA GLU A 24 12.59 21.98 3.83
C GLU A 24 12.80 20.74 4.72
N PHE A 25 11.73 20.13 5.20
CA PHE A 25 11.82 18.88 5.95
C PHE A 25 12.39 17.76 5.10
N CYS A 26 11.88 17.56 3.90
CA CYS A 26 12.38 16.54 2.97
C CYS A 26 13.86 16.75 2.61
N ASN A 27 14.31 18.01 2.49
CA ASN A 27 15.70 18.34 2.17
C ASN A 27 16.71 18.02 3.29
N ARG A 28 16.24 17.62 4.48
CA ARG A 28 17.12 17.16 5.58
C ARG A 28 17.60 15.73 5.41
N PHE A 29 16.93 14.96 4.55
CA PHE A 29 17.30 13.59 4.28
C PHE A 29 18.32 13.55 3.15
N PRO A 30 19.37 12.70 3.24
CA PRO A 30 20.34 12.57 2.18
C PRO A 30 19.67 12.10 0.89
N ASP A 31 20.11 12.66 -0.24
CA ASP A 31 19.71 12.20 -1.57
C ASP A 31 20.52 10.94 -1.94
N GLU A 32 20.41 9.91 -1.15
CA GLU A 32 20.90 8.59 -1.54
C GLU A 32 19.93 8.03 -2.58
N ARG A 33 20.08 8.50 -3.81
CA ARG A 33 19.44 7.87 -4.94
C ARG A 33 20.09 6.53 -5.13
N ASP A 34 19.38 5.48 -4.84
CA ASP A 34 19.76 4.18 -5.32
C ASP A 34 19.86 4.26 -6.85
N PRO A 35 21.07 4.10 -7.45
CA PRO A 35 21.24 4.16 -8.89
C PRO A 35 20.40 3.11 -9.63
N LEU A 36 19.88 2.08 -8.94
CA LEU A 36 18.97 1.08 -9.48
C LEU A 36 17.52 1.58 -9.57
N TYR A 37 17.17 2.70 -8.89
CA TYR A 37 15.80 3.25 -8.87
C TYR A 37 15.81 4.72 -9.31
N PRO A 38 15.94 4.99 -10.63
CA PRO A 38 15.83 6.35 -11.13
C PRO A 38 14.45 6.95 -10.83
N PRO A 39 14.36 8.27 -10.61
CA PRO A 39 13.10 8.96 -10.38
C PRO A 39 12.06 8.62 -11.46
N GLY A 40 10.85 8.27 -11.05
CA GLY A 40 9.75 7.89 -11.93
C GLY A 40 9.51 6.38 -12.09
N ASN A 41 10.41 5.52 -11.62
CA ASN A 41 10.14 4.10 -11.46
C ASN A 41 9.84 3.82 -9.98
N MET A 42 8.62 4.10 -9.52
CA MET A 42 8.11 3.47 -8.32
C MET A 42 7.87 1.97 -8.59
N ARG A 43 8.95 1.22 -8.78
CA ARG A 43 8.90 -0.20 -8.49
C ARG A 43 8.95 -0.28 -6.97
N VAL A 44 7.83 -0.63 -6.37
CA VAL A 44 7.83 -1.27 -5.07
C VAL A 44 8.54 -2.60 -5.26
N SER A 45 9.86 -2.56 -5.35
CA SER A 45 10.68 -3.74 -5.22
C SER A 45 10.62 -4.10 -3.75
N TYR A 46 9.95 -5.19 -3.44
CA TYR A 46 10.18 -5.84 -2.16
C TYR A 46 11.61 -6.39 -2.21
N SER A 47 12.56 -5.55 -1.84
CA SER A 47 13.89 -6.04 -1.55
C SER A 47 13.80 -6.80 -0.23
N LEU A 48 14.27 -8.05 -0.19
CA LEU A 48 14.43 -8.79 1.06
C LEU A 48 15.51 -8.16 1.96
N GLU A 49 16.28 -7.21 1.45
CA GLU A 49 17.30 -6.48 2.21
C GLU A 49 16.71 -5.73 3.41
N ASP A 50 15.57 -5.04 3.22
CA ASP A 50 14.89 -4.33 4.32
C ASP A 50 14.42 -5.31 5.40
N GLN A 51 13.85 -6.46 5.02
CA GLN A 51 13.42 -7.48 5.97
C GLN A 51 14.60 -8.07 6.73
N VAL A 52 15.72 -8.31 6.06
CA VAL A 52 16.94 -8.79 6.70
C VAL A 52 17.51 -7.73 7.64
N ALA A 53 17.58 -6.46 7.23
CA ALA A 53 18.06 -5.36 8.07
C ALA A 53 17.24 -5.22 9.36
N ILE A 54 15.91 -5.37 9.27
CA ILE A 54 15.05 -5.38 10.46
C ILE A 54 15.31 -6.61 11.33
N SER A 55 15.38 -7.80 10.73
CA SER A 55 15.63 -9.04 11.49
C SER A 55 16.97 -9.05 12.22
N GLN A 56 17.95 -8.30 11.71
CA GLN A 56 19.28 -8.12 12.31
C GLN A 56 19.35 -6.94 13.28
N GLY A 57 18.28 -6.16 13.41
CA GLY A 57 18.23 -4.97 14.27
C GLY A 57 18.96 -3.75 13.70
N GLU A 58 19.27 -3.76 12.43
CA GLU A 58 19.94 -2.65 11.71
C GLU A 58 18.91 -1.58 11.28
N GLN A 59 17.66 -1.97 11.08
CA GLN A 59 16.55 -1.08 10.77
C GLN A 59 15.42 -1.29 11.78
N MET A 60 14.76 -0.22 12.22
CA MET A 60 13.70 -0.26 13.24
C MET A 60 12.30 -0.24 12.63
N LEU A 61 12.10 0.46 11.54
CA LEU A 61 10.78 0.71 10.94
C LEU A 61 10.78 0.31 9.47
N LEU A 62 9.68 -0.27 9.05
CA LEU A 62 9.41 -0.60 7.65
C LEU A 62 8.07 0.00 7.24
N ASN A 63 8.02 0.63 6.07
CA ASN A 63 6.76 0.96 5.43
C ASN A 63 6.20 -0.30 4.78
N SER A 64 5.10 -0.81 5.29
CA SER A 64 4.47 -2.04 4.80
C SER A 64 2.96 -1.87 4.66
N SER A 65 2.34 -2.82 3.99
CA SER A 65 0.88 -2.90 3.83
C SER A 65 0.38 -4.30 4.10
N VAL A 66 -0.69 -4.42 4.87
CA VAL A 66 -1.37 -5.71 5.07
C VAL A 66 -2.50 -5.81 4.06
N GLY A 67 -2.30 -6.61 3.02
CA GLY A 67 -3.25 -6.77 1.90
C GLY A 67 -4.06 -8.05 1.95
N SER A 68 -3.78 -8.97 2.89
CA SER A 68 -4.46 -10.26 3.00
C SER A 68 -4.35 -10.83 4.41
N PHE A 69 -5.23 -11.79 4.75
CA PHE A 69 -5.17 -12.47 6.05
C PHE A 69 -3.91 -13.29 6.27
N LEU A 70 -3.28 -13.79 5.21
CA LEU A 70 -2.00 -14.51 5.33
C LEU A 70 -0.80 -13.57 5.27
N GLY A 71 -0.99 -12.31 4.84
CA GLY A 71 0.08 -11.33 4.67
C GLY A 71 0.81 -11.03 5.97
N LEU A 72 0.09 -10.87 7.08
CA LEU A 72 0.69 -10.64 8.39
C LEU A 72 1.64 -11.79 8.80
N GLY A 73 1.22 -13.04 8.60
CA GLY A 73 2.07 -14.19 8.87
C GLY A 73 3.31 -14.26 7.96
N VAL A 74 3.16 -13.84 6.69
CA VAL A 74 4.30 -13.72 5.77
C VAL A 74 5.27 -12.66 6.28
N ASP A 75 4.78 -11.47 6.64
CA ASP A 75 5.62 -10.38 7.14
C ASP A 75 6.35 -10.78 8.44
N LYS A 76 5.68 -11.45 9.38
CA LYS A 76 6.32 -11.98 10.58
C LYS A 76 7.47 -12.96 10.26
N CYS A 77 7.28 -13.83 9.30
CA CYS A 77 8.34 -14.76 8.86
C CYS A 77 9.51 -13.99 8.22
N LEU A 78 9.21 -13.04 7.33
CA LEU A 78 10.23 -12.26 6.62
C LEU A 78 11.02 -11.33 7.55
N LEU A 79 10.37 -10.77 8.56
CA LEU A 79 10.98 -9.85 9.54
C LEU A 79 11.61 -10.58 10.73
N GLY A 80 11.47 -11.91 10.81
CA GLY A 80 12.13 -12.75 11.81
C GLY A 80 11.45 -12.75 13.17
N GLY A 81 10.17 -12.37 13.28
CA GLY A 81 9.44 -12.41 14.55
C GLY A 81 8.18 -11.57 14.60
N ASP A 82 7.74 -11.29 15.82
CA ASP A 82 6.56 -10.49 16.06
C ASP A 82 6.79 -9.04 15.64
N ILE A 83 5.76 -8.47 15.03
CA ILE A 83 5.73 -7.09 14.56
C ILE A 83 4.63 -6.29 15.25
N SER A 84 4.87 -5.00 15.42
CA SER A 84 3.88 -4.06 15.93
C SER A 84 3.58 -3.00 14.88
N PHE A 85 2.32 -2.72 14.64
CA PHE A 85 1.90 -1.67 13.75
C PHE A 85 1.84 -0.35 14.52
N VAL A 86 2.73 0.58 14.17
CA VAL A 86 2.73 1.93 14.77
C VAL A 86 1.96 2.93 13.90
N GLY A 87 1.68 2.56 12.64
CA GLY A 87 0.96 3.40 11.68
C GLY A 87 1.69 4.70 11.33
N TRP A 88 1.01 5.52 10.53
CA TRP A 88 1.49 6.86 10.22
C TRP A 88 1.17 7.80 11.38
N PRO A 89 2.11 8.71 11.75
CA PRO A 89 1.83 9.71 12.77
C PRO A 89 0.60 10.56 12.39
N ASN A 90 -0.34 10.69 13.31
CA ASN A 90 -1.49 11.58 13.20
C ASN A 90 -1.58 12.51 14.40
N GLU A 91 -2.41 13.54 14.30
CA GLU A 91 -2.58 14.54 15.36
C GLU A 91 -3.17 13.93 16.66
N ALA A 92 -3.90 12.83 16.57
CA ALA A 92 -4.51 12.14 17.71
C ALA A 92 -3.54 11.20 18.43
N GLY A 93 -2.34 10.96 17.90
CA GLY A 93 -1.37 10.01 18.46
C GLY A 93 -1.83 8.54 18.40
N GLN A 94 -2.79 8.25 17.53
CA GLN A 94 -3.31 6.90 17.29
C GLN A 94 -2.57 6.25 16.12
N VAL A 95 -2.75 4.94 15.96
CA VAL A 95 -2.28 4.22 14.78
C VAL A 95 -2.98 4.79 13.55
N GLY A 96 -2.24 5.50 12.68
CA GLY A 96 -2.76 6.00 11.42
C GLY A 96 -2.67 4.92 10.36
N SER A 97 -3.77 4.63 9.69
CA SER A 97 -3.84 3.69 8.58
C SER A 97 -4.59 4.30 7.41
N VAL A 98 -4.32 3.82 6.21
CA VAL A 98 -4.99 4.24 4.99
C VAL A 98 -5.19 3.05 4.07
N PHE A 99 -6.26 3.05 3.30
CA PHE A 99 -6.42 2.09 2.22
C PHE A 99 -5.56 2.48 1.03
N HIS A 100 -4.79 1.53 0.54
CA HIS A 100 -3.96 1.71 -0.64
C HIS A 100 -4.55 0.92 -1.80
N LEU A 101 -4.90 1.60 -2.89
CA LEU A 101 -5.47 0.96 -4.09
C LEU A 101 -4.41 0.35 -5.01
N ALA A 102 -3.13 0.42 -4.65
CA ALA A 102 -2.06 -0.13 -5.46
C ALA A 102 -2.23 -1.65 -5.64
N GLY A 103 -2.28 -2.08 -6.90
CA GLY A 103 -2.50 -3.48 -7.27
C GLY A 103 -3.97 -3.92 -7.28
N GLY A 104 -4.89 -3.07 -6.89
CA GLY A 104 -6.33 -3.33 -7.03
C GLY A 104 -6.82 -3.13 -8.46
N THR A 105 -7.93 -3.79 -8.79
CA THR A 105 -8.61 -3.57 -10.07
C THR A 105 -9.68 -2.51 -9.87
N THR A 106 -9.48 -1.35 -10.47
CA THR A 106 -10.52 -0.32 -10.56
C THR A 106 -11.30 -0.52 -11.86
N LEU A 107 -12.61 -0.59 -11.75
CA LEU A 107 -13.50 -0.78 -12.89
C LEU A 107 -14.40 0.44 -13.08
N ALA A 108 -14.50 0.91 -14.31
CA ALA A 108 -15.36 2.04 -14.66
C ALA A 108 -16.13 1.76 -15.95
N ILE A 109 -17.29 2.41 -16.08
CA ILE A 109 -18.09 2.41 -17.31
C ILE A 109 -17.88 3.76 -17.97
N THR A 110 -17.34 3.75 -19.20
CA THR A 110 -17.14 5.00 -19.95
C THR A 110 -18.46 5.71 -20.20
N ALA A 111 -18.46 7.03 -20.07
CA ALA A 111 -19.64 7.87 -20.32
C ALA A 111 -20.15 7.73 -21.77
N ALA A 112 -19.28 7.46 -22.73
CA ALA A 112 -19.60 7.26 -24.13
C ALA A 112 -20.18 5.88 -24.47
N SER A 113 -20.24 4.92 -23.52
CA SER A 113 -20.78 3.59 -23.79
C SER A 113 -22.29 3.65 -24.12
N GLU A 114 -22.67 3.01 -25.19
CA GLU A 114 -24.08 2.80 -25.58
C GLU A 114 -24.73 1.64 -24.82
N HIS A 115 -23.93 0.81 -24.11
CA HIS A 115 -24.36 -0.41 -23.40
C HIS A 115 -24.13 -0.34 -21.89
N LYS A 116 -24.40 0.82 -21.26
CA LYS A 116 -24.12 1.05 -19.84
C LYS A 116 -24.82 0.05 -18.91
N GLU A 117 -26.06 -0.29 -19.20
CA GLU A 117 -26.84 -1.26 -18.39
C GLU A 117 -26.24 -2.67 -18.45
N ALA A 118 -25.81 -3.11 -19.63
CA ALA A 118 -25.16 -4.41 -19.79
C ALA A 118 -23.78 -4.43 -19.09
N ALA A 119 -23.02 -3.36 -19.23
CA ALA A 119 -21.73 -3.20 -18.54
C ALA A 119 -21.93 -3.18 -17.01
N TRP A 120 -22.93 -2.46 -16.51
CA TRP A 120 -23.27 -2.45 -15.09
C TRP A 120 -23.68 -3.83 -14.59
N SER A 121 -24.51 -4.55 -15.34
CA SER A 121 -24.94 -5.91 -14.98
C SER A 121 -23.74 -6.85 -14.83
N PHE A 122 -22.77 -6.76 -15.74
CA PHE A 122 -21.52 -7.52 -15.65
C PHE A 122 -20.67 -7.12 -14.42
N LEU A 123 -20.49 -5.81 -14.18
CA LEU A 123 -19.70 -5.34 -13.02
C LEU A 123 -20.38 -5.72 -11.71
N ARG A 124 -21.71 -5.60 -11.65
CA ARG A 124 -22.48 -5.95 -10.47
C ARG A 124 -22.27 -7.42 -10.06
N GLU A 125 -22.16 -8.36 -11.01
CA GLU A 125 -21.88 -9.75 -10.70
C GLU A 125 -20.51 -9.92 -10.01
N LYS A 126 -19.52 -9.06 -10.32
CA LYS A 126 -18.20 -9.08 -9.67
C LYS A 126 -18.21 -8.50 -8.26
N LEU A 127 -19.25 -7.76 -7.91
CA LEU A 127 -19.44 -7.16 -6.58
C LEU A 127 -20.32 -8.00 -5.66
N LEU A 128 -21.02 -9.01 -6.21
CA LEU A 128 -21.82 -9.93 -5.41
C LEU A 128 -20.93 -10.91 -4.64
N PRO A 129 -21.42 -11.45 -3.51
CA PRO A 129 -20.71 -12.49 -2.79
C PRO A 129 -20.43 -13.69 -3.70
N HIS A 130 -19.23 -14.24 -3.58
CA HIS A 130 -18.82 -15.41 -4.33
C HIS A 130 -19.33 -16.68 -3.63
N GLU A 131 -19.65 -17.74 -4.40
CA GLU A 131 -20.02 -19.03 -3.85
C GLU A 131 -18.89 -19.63 -3.02
N GLU A 132 -17.65 -19.48 -3.50
CA GLU A 132 -16.44 -19.94 -2.85
C GLU A 132 -15.45 -18.78 -2.66
N VAL A 133 -14.81 -18.73 -1.49
CA VAL A 133 -13.68 -17.84 -1.20
C VAL A 133 -12.43 -18.67 -0.96
N SER A 134 -11.27 -18.11 -1.28
CA SER A 134 -9.99 -18.78 -1.12
C SER A 134 -8.93 -17.82 -0.60
N LEU A 135 -8.10 -18.30 0.31
CA LEU A 135 -6.94 -17.56 0.84
C LEU A 135 -5.80 -17.46 -0.18
N LYS A 136 -5.76 -18.39 -1.14
CA LYS A 136 -4.70 -18.50 -2.14
C LYS A 136 -5.26 -18.22 -3.52
N GLY A 137 -4.62 -17.32 -4.22
CA GLY A 137 -4.90 -17.02 -5.61
C GLY A 137 -4.15 -17.94 -6.55
N LYS A 138 -4.22 -17.59 -7.83
CA LYS A 138 -3.45 -18.26 -8.88
C LYS A 138 -1.95 -18.19 -8.56
N TYR A 139 -1.25 -19.28 -8.80
CA TYR A 139 0.21 -19.39 -8.55
C TYR A 139 0.62 -19.34 -7.07
N GLY A 140 -0.28 -19.65 -6.13
CA GLY A 140 0.04 -19.70 -4.70
C GLY A 140 0.29 -18.34 -4.04
N MET A 141 -0.08 -17.24 -4.71
CA MET A 141 -0.08 -15.92 -4.09
C MET A 141 -1.26 -15.80 -3.12
N THR A 142 -1.11 -14.99 -2.11
CA THR A 142 -2.22 -14.66 -1.20
C THR A 142 -3.28 -13.83 -1.93
N ASN A 143 -4.56 -14.15 -1.72
CA ASN A 143 -5.63 -13.31 -2.21
C ASN A 143 -5.75 -12.05 -1.35
N ALA A 144 -5.94 -10.92 -2.00
CA ALA A 144 -6.25 -9.65 -1.33
C ALA A 144 -7.59 -9.73 -0.57
N PHE A 145 -7.80 -8.79 0.33
CA PHE A 145 -9.07 -8.64 1.01
C PHE A 145 -10.19 -8.41 0.00
N PRO A 146 -11.29 -9.17 0.07
CA PRO A 146 -12.44 -8.94 -0.78
C PRO A 146 -13.17 -7.66 -0.35
N ILE A 147 -13.76 -6.96 -1.30
CA ILE A 147 -14.58 -5.77 -1.04
C ILE A 147 -15.97 -6.13 -0.47
N ASN A 148 -16.43 -7.36 -0.68
CA ASN A 148 -17.68 -7.82 -0.15
C ASN A 148 -17.52 -8.29 1.30
N ARG A 149 -18.33 -7.74 2.20
CA ARG A 149 -18.23 -8.01 3.63
C ARG A 149 -18.39 -9.49 3.98
N SER A 150 -19.36 -10.18 3.36
CA SER A 150 -19.57 -11.59 3.64
C SER A 150 -18.42 -12.48 3.16
N ASP A 151 -17.79 -12.12 2.05
CA ASP A 151 -16.62 -12.82 1.56
C ASP A 151 -15.39 -12.56 2.47
N PHE A 152 -15.26 -11.32 2.97
CA PHE A 152 -14.24 -10.96 3.94
C PHE A 152 -14.37 -11.79 5.22
N GLU A 153 -15.58 -11.87 5.80
CA GLU A 153 -15.85 -12.65 7.01
C GLU A 153 -15.56 -14.15 6.79
N ARG A 154 -15.97 -14.70 5.65
CA ARG A 154 -15.69 -16.10 5.29
C ARG A 154 -14.20 -16.37 5.06
N MET A 155 -13.49 -15.44 4.45
CA MET A 155 -12.02 -15.56 4.28
C MET A 155 -11.30 -15.47 5.62
N ALA A 156 -11.76 -14.63 6.55
CA ALA A 156 -11.23 -14.58 7.91
C ALA A 156 -11.43 -15.92 8.63
N GLU A 157 -12.63 -16.48 8.57
CA GLU A 157 -12.94 -17.79 9.15
C GLU A 157 -12.04 -18.89 8.57
N LEU A 158 -11.83 -18.91 7.25
CA LEU A 158 -10.92 -19.86 6.59
C LEU A 158 -9.46 -19.67 7.04
N ALA A 159 -9.03 -18.42 7.24
CA ALA A 159 -7.68 -18.13 7.69
C ALA A 159 -7.45 -18.61 9.14
N MET A 160 -8.45 -18.44 10.00
CA MET A 160 -8.39 -18.80 11.42
C MET A 160 -8.65 -20.29 11.69
N THR A 161 -9.23 -21.02 10.75
CA THR A 161 -9.55 -22.44 10.94
C THR A 161 -8.31 -23.31 10.64
N PRO A 162 -7.71 -24.01 11.63
CA PRO A 162 -6.59 -24.90 11.38
C PRO A 162 -6.97 -26.08 10.46
N GLU A 163 -6.10 -26.40 9.53
CA GLU A 163 -6.21 -27.61 8.73
C GLU A 163 -5.29 -28.68 9.33
N MET A 164 -5.82 -29.86 9.58
CA MET A 164 -5.09 -30.94 10.22
C MET A 164 -4.91 -32.11 9.26
N GLU A 165 -3.71 -32.67 9.21
CA GLU A 165 -3.40 -33.84 8.43
C GLU A 165 -2.73 -34.92 9.34
N GLU A 166 -3.07 -36.19 9.16
CA GLU A 166 -2.39 -37.27 9.83
C GLU A 166 -1.19 -37.76 9.00
N LYS A 167 0.02 -37.57 9.51
CA LYS A 167 1.27 -38.10 8.92
C LYS A 167 1.94 -39.04 9.87
N ALA A 168 2.17 -40.30 9.41
CA ALA A 168 2.80 -41.35 10.19
C ALA A 168 2.15 -41.59 11.55
N GLY A 169 0.83 -41.48 11.66
CA GLY A 169 0.08 -41.67 12.90
C GLY A 169 0.11 -40.48 13.86
N VAL A 170 0.64 -39.35 13.42
CA VAL A 170 0.66 -38.09 14.18
C VAL A 170 -0.21 -37.05 13.47
N LEU A 171 -1.18 -36.51 14.20
CA LEU A 171 -2.00 -35.38 13.72
C LEU A 171 -1.17 -34.09 13.85
N GLN A 172 -0.97 -33.41 12.73
CA GLN A 172 -0.23 -32.16 12.68
C GLN A 172 -0.97 -31.10 11.85
N GLU A 173 -0.74 -29.84 12.20
CA GLU A 173 -1.33 -28.74 11.44
C GLU A 173 -0.65 -28.62 10.08
N VAL A 174 -1.47 -28.41 9.03
CA VAL A 174 -1.00 -28.12 7.69
C VAL A 174 -0.90 -26.60 7.54
N PRO A 175 0.28 -26.07 7.17
CA PRO A 175 0.43 -24.64 6.95
C PRO A 175 -0.53 -24.11 5.89
N LYS A 176 -1.15 -22.96 6.16
CA LYS A 176 -1.96 -22.23 5.19
C LYS A 176 -1.13 -21.77 3.99
N LEU A 177 0.14 -21.44 4.22
CA LEU A 177 1.10 -21.10 3.18
C LEU A 177 2.47 -21.67 3.54
N SER A 178 3.16 -22.23 2.55
CA SER A 178 4.58 -22.59 2.66
C SER A 178 5.25 -22.28 1.34
N ARG A 179 6.25 -21.40 1.35
CA ARG A 179 7.03 -21.03 0.17
C ARG A 179 8.38 -20.43 0.56
N GLN A 180 9.33 -20.47 -0.36
CA GLN A 180 10.59 -19.78 -0.23
C GLN A 180 10.54 -18.44 -0.98
N TYR A 181 11.01 -17.40 -0.34
CA TYR A 181 11.27 -16.08 -0.97
C TYR A 181 12.75 -15.99 -1.28
N VAL A 182 13.07 -15.55 -2.48
CA VAL A 182 14.46 -15.42 -2.95
C VAL A 182 14.63 -14.07 -3.62
N SER A 183 15.59 -13.28 -3.16
CA SER A 183 16.01 -12.02 -3.78
C SER A 183 17.48 -11.76 -3.49
N ASP A 184 18.26 -11.42 -4.49
CA ASP A 184 19.67 -11.00 -4.38
C ASP A 184 20.57 -11.94 -3.57
N GLY A 185 20.31 -13.24 -3.66
CA GLY A 185 21.03 -14.29 -2.94
C GLY A 185 20.57 -14.52 -1.49
N ILE A 186 19.54 -13.81 -1.06
CA ILE A 186 18.86 -14.02 0.23
C ILE A 186 17.72 -15.02 0.00
N GLU A 187 17.65 -16.04 0.84
CA GLU A 187 16.60 -17.05 0.81
C GLU A 187 15.93 -17.12 2.18
N ILE A 188 14.60 -16.93 2.22
CA ILE A 188 13.81 -17.00 3.45
C ILE A 188 12.67 -17.98 3.24
N ASP A 189 12.63 -19.03 4.07
CA ASP A 189 11.53 -19.97 4.11
C ASP A 189 10.38 -19.39 4.93
N VAL A 190 9.22 -19.25 4.31
CA VAL A 190 8.02 -18.73 4.93
C VAL A 190 7.02 -19.86 5.13
N THR A 191 6.59 -20.02 6.38
CA THR A 191 5.55 -20.99 6.77
C THR A 191 4.53 -20.25 7.63
N VAL A 192 3.30 -20.14 7.11
CA VAL A 192 2.19 -19.47 7.78
C VAL A 192 1.13 -20.50 8.16
N ASN A 193 0.85 -20.63 9.44
CA ASN A 193 -0.21 -21.48 9.98
C ASN A 193 -1.56 -20.76 9.99
N ALA A 194 -2.56 -21.34 10.66
CA ALA A 194 -3.83 -20.68 10.86
C ALA A 194 -3.64 -19.36 11.62
N LEU A 195 -4.38 -18.33 11.20
CA LEU A 195 -4.37 -17.00 11.82
C LEU A 195 -4.90 -17.09 13.25
N THR A 196 -4.17 -16.56 14.20
CA THR A 196 -4.63 -16.48 15.59
C THR A 196 -5.65 -15.34 15.78
N GLN A 197 -6.40 -15.38 16.88
CA GLN A 197 -7.31 -14.29 17.23
C GLN A 197 -6.57 -12.96 17.41
N GLU A 198 -5.39 -12.97 18.02
CA GLU A 198 -4.56 -11.78 18.22
C GLU A 198 -4.13 -11.16 16.88
N GLU A 199 -3.70 -11.98 15.94
CA GLU A 199 -3.31 -11.52 14.60
C GLU A 199 -4.50 -10.98 13.81
N TYR A 200 -5.66 -11.61 13.93
CA TYR A 200 -6.90 -11.10 13.35
C TYR A 200 -7.26 -9.72 13.94
N ASP A 201 -7.16 -9.57 15.26
CA ASP A 201 -7.45 -8.31 15.95
C ASP A 201 -6.48 -7.20 15.50
N GLN A 202 -5.19 -7.50 15.31
CA GLN A 202 -4.21 -6.57 14.74
C GLN A 202 -4.58 -6.11 13.33
N ILE A 203 -5.01 -7.03 12.46
CA ILE A 203 -5.48 -6.69 11.10
C ILE A 203 -6.72 -5.79 11.18
N MET A 204 -7.67 -6.12 12.06
CA MET A 204 -8.90 -5.35 12.22
C MET A 204 -8.66 -3.98 12.84
N GLU A 205 -7.66 -3.82 13.70
CA GLU A 205 -7.25 -2.51 14.22
C GLU A 205 -6.78 -1.60 13.07
N LEU A 206 -5.90 -2.10 12.19
CA LEU A 206 -5.46 -1.36 11.01
C LEU A 206 -6.61 -1.04 10.06
N TYR A 207 -7.47 -2.04 9.80
CA TYR A 207 -8.62 -1.88 8.91
C TYR A 207 -9.58 -0.79 9.41
N ASN A 208 -9.90 -0.80 10.70
CA ASN A 208 -10.81 0.15 11.31
C ASN A 208 -10.18 1.53 11.51
N ALA A 209 -8.85 1.61 11.61
CA ALA A 209 -8.11 2.86 11.74
C ALA A 209 -7.92 3.58 10.39
N ALA A 210 -8.29 2.95 9.27
CA ALA A 210 -8.11 3.57 7.96
C ALA A 210 -9.11 4.71 7.74
N GLU A 211 -8.60 5.93 7.70
CA GLU A 211 -9.41 7.16 7.56
C GLU A 211 -9.67 7.58 6.12
N GLY A 212 -9.06 6.91 5.15
CA GLY A 212 -9.22 7.27 3.75
C GLY A 212 -8.51 6.32 2.80
N ILE A 213 -8.57 6.65 1.52
CA ILE A 213 -7.90 5.93 0.44
C ILE A 213 -6.72 6.78 0.00
N VAL A 214 -5.53 6.17 -0.10
CA VAL A 214 -4.40 6.82 -0.77
C VAL A 214 -4.66 6.76 -2.27
N ASP A 215 -5.01 7.90 -2.81
CA ASP A 215 -5.06 8.16 -4.24
C ASP A 215 -4.23 9.40 -4.52
N TYR A 216 -3.45 9.36 -5.59
CA TYR A 216 -2.68 10.53 -6.01
C TYR A 216 -2.68 10.64 -7.52
N ASP A 217 -2.89 11.85 -7.97
CA ASP A 217 -2.78 12.18 -9.38
C ASP A 217 -1.32 12.09 -9.84
N VAL A 218 -1.05 11.18 -10.76
CA VAL A 218 0.31 10.90 -11.25
C VAL A 218 0.92 12.11 -11.95
N ASN A 219 0.13 12.90 -12.67
CA ASN A 219 0.62 14.09 -13.37
C ASN A 219 0.99 15.19 -12.38
N LEU A 220 0.15 15.39 -11.36
CA LEU A 220 0.44 16.30 -10.26
C LEU A 220 1.74 15.92 -9.54
N MET A 221 1.88 14.62 -9.20
CA MET A 221 3.10 14.13 -8.55
C MET A 221 4.34 14.32 -9.43
N ASN A 222 4.24 14.08 -10.73
CA ASN A 222 5.33 14.31 -11.67
C ASN A 222 5.75 15.78 -11.72
N ILE A 223 4.78 16.71 -11.75
CA ILE A 223 5.05 18.15 -11.72
C ILE A 223 5.82 18.52 -10.44
N ILE A 224 5.36 18.04 -9.28
CA ILE A 224 5.99 18.33 -7.99
C ILE A 224 7.42 17.75 -7.96
N THR A 225 7.58 16.48 -8.30
CA THR A 225 8.86 15.78 -8.24
C THR A 225 9.91 16.40 -9.16
N GLU A 226 9.51 16.75 -10.40
CA GLU A 226 10.40 17.41 -11.37
C GLU A 226 10.93 18.75 -10.84
N GLN A 227 10.05 19.58 -10.26
CA GLN A 227 10.46 20.89 -9.76
C GLN A 227 11.21 20.80 -8.43
N ALA A 228 10.77 19.96 -7.52
CA ALA A 228 11.43 19.75 -6.23
C ALA A 228 12.82 19.13 -6.37
N GLY A 229 13.04 18.28 -7.40
CA GLY A 229 14.34 17.72 -7.68
C GLY A 229 15.47 18.76 -7.89
N ALA A 230 15.18 19.86 -8.54
CA ALA A 230 16.13 20.96 -8.70
C ALA A 230 16.46 21.68 -7.37
N TYR A 231 15.51 21.77 -6.45
CA TYR A 231 15.73 22.31 -5.11
C TYR A 231 16.59 21.34 -4.26
N PHE A 232 16.28 20.08 -4.27
CA PHE A 232 17.06 19.07 -3.53
C PHE A 232 18.48 18.90 -4.07
N ALA A 233 18.70 19.14 -5.36
CA ALA A 233 20.02 19.18 -5.97
C ALA A 233 20.82 20.46 -5.65
N GLY A 234 20.18 21.48 -5.05
CA GLY A 234 20.78 22.78 -4.78
C GLY A 234 20.85 23.71 -6.00
N ASP A 235 20.21 23.34 -7.12
CA ASP A 235 20.23 24.10 -8.37
C ASP A 235 19.20 25.23 -8.40
N ARG A 236 18.24 25.24 -7.46
CA ARG A 236 17.15 26.21 -7.39
C ARG A 236 16.83 26.60 -5.95
N SER A 237 16.42 27.83 -5.74
CA SER A 237 15.96 28.30 -4.43
C SER A 237 14.59 27.69 -4.07
N LEU A 238 14.27 27.62 -2.77
CA LEU A 238 12.95 27.19 -2.31
C LEU A 238 11.85 28.07 -2.90
N ASP A 239 12.02 29.39 -2.91
CA ASP A 239 11.04 30.36 -3.43
C ASP A 239 10.75 30.12 -4.91
N ASP A 240 11.78 29.95 -5.73
CA ASP A 240 11.62 29.70 -7.16
C ASP A 240 10.99 28.34 -7.43
N THR A 241 11.29 27.35 -6.60
CA THR A 241 10.74 25.99 -6.70
C THR A 241 9.24 25.99 -6.39
N VAL A 242 8.85 26.61 -5.29
CA VAL A 242 7.46 26.72 -4.86
C VAL A 242 6.65 27.51 -5.89
N ALA A 243 7.18 28.62 -6.39
CA ALA A 243 6.52 29.41 -7.44
C ALA A 243 6.35 28.62 -8.74
N ALA A 244 7.36 27.81 -9.13
CA ALA A 244 7.28 26.96 -10.31
C ALA A 244 6.23 25.85 -10.15
N ILE A 245 6.17 25.18 -8.99
CA ILE A 245 5.16 24.16 -8.68
C ILE A 245 3.77 24.79 -8.73
N GLN A 246 3.55 25.88 -8.01
CA GLN A 246 2.26 26.58 -7.97
C GLN A 246 1.78 26.96 -9.36
N SER A 247 2.65 27.52 -10.19
CA SER A 247 2.33 27.93 -11.57
C SER A 247 2.00 26.75 -12.47
N ARG A 248 2.80 25.68 -12.44
CA ARG A 248 2.58 24.49 -13.30
C ARG A 248 1.35 23.69 -12.89
N VAL A 249 1.12 23.54 -11.59
CA VAL A 249 -0.11 22.90 -11.10
C VAL A 249 -1.34 23.73 -11.45
N GLY A 250 -1.27 25.04 -11.31
CA GLY A 250 -2.36 25.94 -11.73
C GLY A 250 -2.72 25.77 -13.21
N LEU A 251 -1.72 25.64 -14.10
CA LEU A 251 -1.96 25.35 -15.51
C LEU A 251 -2.59 23.98 -15.73
N TYR A 252 -2.06 22.96 -15.05
CA TYR A 252 -2.61 21.60 -15.13
C TYR A 252 -4.06 21.53 -14.70
N LEU A 253 -4.41 22.17 -13.58
CA LEU A 253 -5.81 22.21 -13.10
C LEU A 253 -6.74 22.97 -14.06
N ALA A 254 -6.24 24.01 -14.72
CA ALA A 254 -7.03 24.75 -15.72
C ALA A 254 -7.29 23.95 -17.00
N GLU A 255 -6.43 22.98 -17.34
CA GLU A 255 -6.64 22.07 -18.48
C GLU A 255 -7.68 20.96 -18.19
N LEU A 256 -7.98 20.70 -16.91
CA LEU A 256 -8.96 19.69 -16.50
C LEU A 256 -10.39 20.21 -16.43
N GLN A 257 -10.58 21.52 -16.48
CA GLN A 257 -11.91 22.21 -16.46
C GLN A 257 -12.47 22.39 -17.88
#